data_63665ce652dfe7a2deab0744c85456bb
#
_entry.id   63665ce652dfe7a2deab0744c85456bb
#
_cell.length_a   1.000
_cell.length_b   1.000
_cell.length_c   1.000
_cell.angle_alpha   90.00
_cell.angle_beta   90.00
_cell.angle_gamma   90.00
#
_symmetry.space_group_name_H-M   'P 1'
#
loop_
_entity.id
_entity.type
_entity.pdbx_description
1 polymer ?
#
loop_
_entity_poly.entity_id
_entity_poly.type
_entity_poly.pdbx_seq_one_letter_code
_entity_poly.pdbx_strand_id
1 'polypeptide(L)'
;MTSIQETKYEHPVRIKLEQVSTFLPKHFGAKVEQIEPVGKGLWSQAFFFRRTDTDYVLRFGDDGESYDKDRISSKYSSDNLPIPPVTEIGTALGYHFAISERRVGTMIEELGQNEIETLVPAILDMLNALRQADVSKNTGYGYWNKDEVGQYSSWRDFLLAVGVDEPTSKIHGWRESLATSPQGIEFFERMTEKLKTLASESYEGRHLVHTDLLHFNVLAENNKISAVIDWGNAMYGDFLYDFANFTFWSPLHPSIQKIDWLGKANQFPL
;
A
#
# COMPACT_ATOMS: atom_id res chain seq x y z
N MET A 1 31.76 9.95 18.41
CA MET A 1 30.41 10.27 17.89
C MET A 1 30.59 10.73 16.47
N THR A 2 30.51 9.82 15.54
CA THR A 2 30.64 10.11 14.10
C THR A 2 29.26 10.60 13.63
N SER A 3 29.21 11.82 13.14
CA SER A 3 27.99 12.42 12.58
C SER A 3 27.52 11.55 11.42
N ILE A 4 26.35 10.94 11.59
CA ILE A 4 25.60 10.39 10.46
C ILE A 4 25.31 11.60 9.56
N GLN A 5 25.94 11.65 8.38
CA GLN A 5 25.50 12.56 7.35
C GLN A 5 24.06 12.16 6.99
N GLU A 6 23.11 13.00 7.38
CA GLU A 6 21.76 12.96 6.85
C GLU A 6 21.87 13.15 5.34
N THR A 7 21.84 12.06 4.59
CA THR A 7 21.54 12.10 3.16
C THR A 7 20.16 12.75 3.05
N LYS A 8 20.14 14.02 2.62
CA LYS A 8 18.90 14.75 2.36
C LYS A 8 18.14 13.95 1.31
N TYR A 9 17.15 13.18 1.76
CA TYR A 9 16.21 12.51 0.87
C TYR A 9 15.48 13.59 0.07
N GLU A 10 15.79 13.70 -1.21
CA GLU A 10 15.09 14.58 -2.11
C GLU A 10 13.86 13.86 -2.64
N HIS A 11 12.67 14.36 -2.28
CA HIS A 11 11.42 13.81 -2.74
C HIS A 11 11.39 13.73 -4.28
N PRO A 12 11.06 12.56 -4.89
CA PRO A 12 11.13 12.38 -6.34
C PRO A 12 10.17 13.35 -7.08
N VAL A 13 9.02 13.66 -6.50
CA VAL A 13 8.02 14.56 -7.09
C VAL A 13 8.12 15.96 -6.48
N ARG A 14 8.23 16.98 -7.34
CA ARG A 14 8.38 18.40 -6.95
C ARG A 14 7.44 19.27 -7.76
N ILE A 15 6.17 19.27 -7.39
CA ILE A 15 5.13 20.08 -8.06
C ILE A 15 4.65 21.16 -7.10
N LYS A 16 4.60 22.40 -7.59
CA LYS A 16 4.09 23.55 -6.85
C LYS A 16 2.59 23.67 -7.03
N LEU A 17 1.92 24.24 -6.03
CA LEU A 17 0.46 24.46 -6.06
C LEU A 17 0.04 25.30 -7.27
N GLU A 18 0.84 26.30 -7.67
CA GLU A 18 0.54 27.15 -8.83
C GLU A 18 0.51 26.37 -10.14
N GLN A 19 1.38 25.33 -10.27
CA GLN A 19 1.40 24.46 -11.45
C GLN A 19 0.12 23.62 -11.52
N VAL A 20 -0.35 23.09 -10.38
CA VAL A 20 -1.61 22.32 -10.28
C VAL A 20 -2.82 23.24 -10.56
N SER A 21 -2.82 24.46 -9.99
CA SER A 21 -3.87 25.46 -10.19
C SER A 21 -3.97 25.92 -11.65
N THR A 22 -2.88 25.82 -12.41
CA THR A 22 -2.89 26.09 -13.86
C THR A 22 -3.30 24.87 -14.66
N PHE A 23 -2.81 23.68 -14.25
CA PHE A 23 -3.05 22.42 -14.95
C PHE A 23 -4.53 22.02 -14.93
N LEU A 24 -5.14 21.91 -13.75
CA LEU A 24 -6.48 21.34 -13.60
C LEU A 24 -7.57 22.06 -14.40
N PRO A 25 -7.71 23.42 -14.35
CA PRO A 25 -8.72 24.11 -15.15
C PRO A 25 -8.50 23.95 -16.66
N LYS A 26 -7.24 23.94 -17.12
CA LYS A 26 -6.90 23.71 -18.53
C LYS A 26 -7.23 22.29 -18.96
N HIS A 27 -6.91 21.32 -18.12
CA HIS A 27 -7.12 19.91 -18.37
C HIS A 27 -8.60 19.56 -18.52
N PHE A 28 -9.43 20.09 -17.62
CA PHE A 28 -10.88 19.81 -17.67
C PHE A 28 -11.67 20.78 -18.58
N GLY A 29 -11.07 21.86 -19.07
CA GLY A 29 -11.79 22.90 -19.79
C GLY A 29 -12.91 23.56 -18.96
N ALA A 30 -12.79 23.53 -17.62
CA ALA A 30 -13.81 23.96 -16.68
C ALA A 30 -13.17 24.48 -15.39
N LYS A 31 -13.97 25.24 -14.61
CA LYS A 31 -13.55 25.74 -13.29
C LYS A 31 -13.30 24.57 -12.34
N VAL A 32 -12.20 24.66 -11.62
CA VAL A 32 -11.81 23.76 -10.52
C VAL A 32 -11.61 24.63 -9.27
N GLU A 33 -12.09 24.15 -8.14
CA GLU A 33 -12.11 24.91 -6.88
C GLU A 33 -11.38 24.14 -5.78
N GLN A 34 -11.05 24.83 -4.69
CA GLN A 34 -10.51 24.24 -3.46
C GLN A 34 -9.28 23.35 -3.72
N ILE A 35 -8.34 23.87 -4.53
CA ILE A 35 -7.09 23.14 -4.79
C ILE A 35 -6.16 23.31 -3.60
N GLU A 36 -5.87 22.22 -2.89
CA GLU A 36 -5.09 22.21 -1.66
C GLU A 36 -4.05 21.08 -1.70
N PRO A 37 -2.82 21.31 -1.21
CA PRO A 37 -1.88 20.21 -1.01
C PRO A 37 -2.35 19.30 0.13
N VAL A 38 -2.34 17.99 -0.08
CA VAL A 38 -2.68 17.00 0.97
C VAL A 38 -1.48 16.69 1.83
N GLY A 39 -0.33 16.59 1.24
CA GLY A 39 0.89 16.14 1.89
C GLY A 39 1.79 15.45 0.86
N LYS A 40 2.92 14.95 1.35
CA LYS A 40 3.86 14.18 0.54
C LYS A 40 4.01 12.81 1.15
N GLY A 41 3.64 11.78 0.40
CA GLY A 41 4.06 10.41 0.67
C GLY A 41 5.55 10.24 0.32
N LEU A 42 6.08 9.04 0.49
CA LEU A 42 7.48 8.76 0.12
C LEU A 42 7.71 8.85 -1.39
N TRP A 43 6.73 8.48 -2.21
CA TRP A 43 6.87 8.30 -3.65
C TRP A 43 5.98 9.21 -4.49
N SER A 44 4.95 9.83 -3.88
CA SER A 44 3.97 10.65 -4.57
C SER A 44 3.67 11.95 -3.84
N GLN A 45 3.15 12.92 -4.57
CA GLN A 45 2.62 14.17 -4.04
C GLN A 45 1.15 14.28 -4.40
N ALA A 46 0.30 14.59 -3.42
CA ALA A 46 -1.14 14.63 -3.58
C ALA A 46 -1.73 16.02 -3.36
N PHE A 47 -2.83 16.29 -4.05
CA PHE A 47 -3.61 17.52 -3.96
C PHE A 47 -5.09 17.18 -3.93
N PHE A 48 -5.85 17.82 -3.05
CA PHE A 48 -7.30 17.85 -3.12
C PHE A 48 -7.76 18.89 -4.13
N PHE A 49 -8.89 18.62 -4.75
CA PHE A 49 -9.61 19.62 -5.54
C PHE A 49 -11.10 19.28 -5.63
N ARG A 50 -11.93 20.31 -5.91
CA ARG A 50 -13.36 20.14 -6.16
C ARG A 50 -13.69 20.51 -7.60
N ARG A 51 -14.46 19.64 -8.24
CA ARG A 51 -15.02 19.89 -9.56
C ARG A 51 -16.51 19.58 -9.56
N THR A 52 -17.32 20.55 -9.96
CA THR A 52 -18.77 20.51 -9.77
C THR A 52 -19.06 20.29 -8.27
N ASP A 53 -19.78 19.28 -7.86
CA ASP A 53 -20.12 18.98 -6.46
C ASP A 53 -19.33 17.80 -5.89
N THR A 54 -18.27 17.34 -6.57
CA THR A 54 -17.48 16.18 -6.18
C THR A 54 -16.05 16.57 -5.81
N ASP A 55 -15.58 16.03 -4.71
CA ASP A 55 -14.21 16.16 -4.23
C ASP A 55 -13.32 15.04 -4.81
N TYR A 56 -12.13 15.41 -5.24
CA TYR A 56 -11.16 14.51 -5.85
C TYR A 56 -9.79 14.62 -5.19
N VAL A 57 -8.99 13.59 -5.40
CA VAL A 57 -7.55 13.55 -5.11
C VAL A 57 -6.80 13.41 -6.42
N LEU A 58 -5.88 14.33 -6.69
CA LEU A 58 -4.89 14.25 -7.75
C LEU A 58 -3.57 13.83 -7.13
N ARG A 59 -2.99 12.72 -7.59
CA ARG A 59 -1.66 12.27 -7.16
C ARG A 59 -0.70 12.32 -8.33
N PHE A 60 0.54 12.74 -8.08
CA PHE A 60 1.65 12.70 -9.03
C PHE A 60 2.75 11.79 -8.51
N GLY A 61 3.34 10.98 -9.38
CA GLY A 61 4.45 10.07 -9.09
C GLY A 61 5.27 9.74 -10.32
N ASP A 62 6.42 9.12 -10.12
CA ASP A 62 7.31 8.69 -11.20
C ASP A 62 6.86 7.34 -11.80
N ASP A 63 6.05 6.57 -11.07
CA ASP A 63 5.61 5.23 -11.44
C ASP A 63 4.13 5.21 -11.87
N GLY A 64 3.89 5.04 -13.16
CA GLY A 64 2.54 4.93 -13.70
C GLY A 64 1.89 3.57 -13.45
N GLU A 65 2.66 2.50 -13.26
CA GLU A 65 2.12 1.15 -13.03
C GLU A 65 1.39 1.06 -11.69
N SER A 66 1.86 1.76 -10.66
CA SER A 66 1.17 1.83 -9.37
C SER A 66 -0.25 2.41 -9.50
N TYR A 67 -0.45 3.39 -10.38
CA TYR A 67 -1.77 3.97 -10.64
C TYR A 67 -2.68 3.05 -11.47
N ASP A 68 -2.12 2.26 -12.39
CA ASP A 68 -2.87 1.19 -13.06
C ASP A 68 -3.33 0.14 -12.07
N LYS A 69 -2.50 -0.23 -11.10
CA LYS A 69 -2.87 -1.17 -10.03
C LYS A 69 -3.97 -0.62 -9.12
N ASP A 70 -3.91 0.66 -8.74
CA ASP A 70 -5.00 1.33 -8.01
C ASP A 70 -6.33 1.24 -8.77
N ARG A 71 -6.31 1.54 -10.08
CA ARG A 71 -7.51 1.47 -10.93
C ARG A 71 -8.05 0.04 -11.02
N ILE A 72 -7.18 -0.93 -11.24
CA ILE A 72 -7.55 -2.34 -11.34
C ILE A 72 -8.12 -2.84 -10.01
N SER A 73 -7.51 -2.47 -8.88
CA SER A 73 -7.95 -2.88 -7.56
C SER A 73 -9.37 -2.41 -7.23
N SER A 74 -9.82 -1.29 -7.81
CA SER A 74 -11.18 -0.78 -7.58
C SER A 74 -12.30 -1.76 -7.94
N LYS A 75 -12.03 -2.76 -8.81
CA LYS A 75 -12.99 -3.83 -9.13
C LYS A 75 -13.30 -4.75 -7.95
N TYR A 76 -12.41 -4.83 -6.96
CA TYR A 76 -12.60 -5.61 -5.73
C TYR A 76 -13.34 -4.82 -4.63
N SER A 77 -13.72 -3.57 -4.92
CA SER A 77 -14.42 -2.72 -3.95
C SER A 77 -15.73 -3.34 -3.51
N SER A 78 -16.00 -3.30 -2.21
CA SER A 78 -17.22 -3.74 -1.57
C SER A 78 -17.52 -2.88 -0.34
N ASP A 79 -18.66 -3.12 0.33
CA ASP A 79 -19.01 -2.38 1.55
C ASP A 79 -17.97 -2.54 2.67
N ASN A 80 -17.32 -3.72 2.75
CA ASN A 80 -16.28 -4.01 3.73
C ASN A 80 -14.86 -3.71 3.24
N LEU A 81 -14.67 -3.53 1.93
CA LEU A 81 -13.41 -3.16 1.29
C LEU A 81 -13.62 -1.98 0.35
N PRO A 82 -13.90 -0.78 0.86
CA PRO A 82 -14.17 0.38 0.03
C PRO A 82 -12.90 0.90 -0.64
N ILE A 83 -12.75 0.68 -1.94
CA ILE A 83 -11.62 1.16 -2.74
C ILE A 83 -12.10 2.32 -3.60
N PRO A 84 -11.51 3.53 -3.46
CA PRO A 84 -11.90 4.67 -4.28
C PRO A 84 -11.66 4.41 -5.77
N PRO A 85 -12.63 4.67 -6.65
CA PRO A 85 -12.42 4.52 -8.08
C PRO A 85 -11.40 5.54 -8.59
N VAL A 86 -10.42 5.08 -9.38
CA VAL A 86 -9.52 5.94 -10.15
C VAL A 86 -10.22 6.30 -11.45
N THR A 87 -10.59 7.58 -11.58
CA THR A 87 -11.37 8.10 -12.71
C THR A 87 -10.51 8.44 -13.91
N GLU A 88 -9.24 8.77 -13.68
CA GLU A 88 -8.31 9.15 -14.73
C GLU A 88 -6.85 8.83 -14.36
N ILE A 89 -6.07 8.41 -15.36
CA ILE A 89 -4.61 8.24 -15.29
C ILE A 89 -4.01 8.90 -16.53
N GLY A 90 -2.90 9.61 -16.36
CA GLY A 90 -2.22 10.27 -17.45
C GLY A 90 -0.82 10.74 -17.11
N THR A 91 -0.28 11.62 -17.95
CA THR A 91 1.01 12.27 -17.72
C THR A 91 0.85 13.79 -17.83
N ALA A 92 1.42 14.50 -16.88
CA ALA A 92 1.46 15.97 -16.87
C ALA A 92 2.60 16.48 -16.00
N LEU A 93 3.10 17.67 -16.29
CA LEU A 93 4.15 18.35 -15.50
C LEU A 93 5.45 17.51 -15.34
N GLY A 94 5.69 16.57 -16.25
CA GLY A 94 6.85 15.66 -16.21
C GLY A 94 6.67 14.40 -15.37
N TYR A 95 5.47 14.14 -14.84
CA TYR A 95 5.14 13.00 -13.97
C TYR A 95 3.92 12.23 -14.49
N HIS A 96 3.76 10.99 -14.04
CA HIS A 96 2.49 10.29 -14.11
C HIS A 96 1.52 10.88 -13.09
N PHE A 97 0.23 10.88 -13.41
CA PHE A 97 -0.81 11.28 -12.46
C PHE A 97 -1.98 10.31 -12.43
N ALA A 98 -2.67 10.27 -11.29
CA ALA A 98 -3.97 9.63 -11.14
C ALA A 98 -4.95 10.58 -10.44
N ILE A 99 -6.21 10.54 -10.87
CA ILE A 99 -7.32 11.24 -10.24
C ILE A 99 -8.28 10.19 -9.70
N SER A 100 -8.60 10.27 -8.42
CA SER A 100 -9.60 9.42 -7.76
C SER A 100 -10.60 10.27 -6.98
N GLU A 101 -11.79 9.71 -6.70
CA GLU A 101 -12.73 10.34 -5.78
C GLU A 101 -12.11 10.43 -4.38
N ARG A 102 -12.30 11.59 -3.73
CA ARG A 102 -11.89 11.77 -2.34
C ARG A 102 -12.83 11.00 -1.42
N ARG A 103 -12.26 10.21 -0.53
CA ARG A 103 -12.98 9.60 0.60
C ARG A 103 -12.69 10.38 1.88
N VAL A 104 -13.68 10.46 2.74
CA VAL A 104 -13.59 11.14 4.04
C VAL A 104 -13.27 10.08 5.11
N GLY A 105 -12.49 10.47 6.12
CA GLY A 105 -12.14 9.61 7.24
C GLY A 105 -10.82 10.04 7.88
N THR A 106 -10.52 9.41 9.01
CA THR A 106 -9.26 9.53 9.73
C THR A 106 -8.43 8.27 9.47
N MET A 107 -7.13 8.42 9.27
CA MET A 107 -6.23 7.27 9.14
C MET A 107 -6.27 6.43 10.42
N ILE A 108 -6.31 5.12 10.29
CA ILE A 108 -6.45 4.24 11.47
C ILE A 108 -5.28 4.38 12.45
N GLU A 109 -4.11 4.76 12.00
CA GLU A 109 -2.92 5.04 12.82
C GLU A 109 -3.07 6.28 13.70
N GLU A 110 -3.95 7.21 13.31
CA GLU A 110 -4.22 8.46 14.05
C GLU A 110 -5.33 8.29 15.09
N LEU A 111 -6.04 7.16 15.08
CA LEU A 111 -7.13 6.89 16.01
C LEU A 111 -6.63 6.56 17.41
N GLY A 112 -7.40 6.96 18.42
CA GLY A 112 -7.16 6.63 19.81
C GLY A 112 -7.49 5.16 20.12
N GLN A 113 -7.05 4.67 21.31
CA GLN A 113 -7.20 3.28 21.74
C GLN A 113 -8.65 2.80 21.67
N ASN A 114 -9.59 3.56 22.22
CA ASN A 114 -11.00 3.16 22.26
C ASN A 114 -11.64 3.12 20.86
N GLU A 115 -11.22 4.03 19.99
CA GLU A 115 -11.70 4.08 18.59
C GLU A 115 -11.21 2.84 17.82
N ILE A 116 -9.92 2.49 17.97
CA ILE A 116 -9.37 1.27 17.36
C ILE A 116 -10.06 0.01 17.90
N GLU A 117 -10.25 -0.11 19.21
CA GLU A 117 -10.95 -1.27 19.80
C GLU A 117 -12.37 -1.42 19.23
N THR A 118 -13.06 -0.30 19.03
CA THR A 118 -14.41 -0.31 18.42
C THR A 118 -14.35 -0.64 16.92
N LEU A 119 -13.26 -0.26 16.23
CA LEU A 119 -13.08 -0.47 14.80
C LEU A 119 -12.60 -1.89 14.46
N VAL A 120 -12.05 -2.66 15.41
CA VAL A 120 -11.50 -4.00 15.16
C VAL A 120 -12.42 -4.90 14.33
N PRO A 121 -13.75 -5.00 14.59
CA PRO A 121 -14.63 -5.81 13.75
C PRO A 121 -14.61 -5.38 12.28
N ALA A 122 -14.64 -4.08 12.00
CA ALA A 122 -14.60 -3.56 10.63
C ALA A 122 -13.24 -3.82 9.96
N ILE A 123 -12.13 -3.76 10.69
CA ILE A 123 -10.79 -4.15 10.18
C ILE A 123 -10.77 -5.65 9.83
N LEU A 124 -11.35 -6.51 10.67
CA LEU A 124 -11.44 -7.94 10.39
C LEU A 124 -12.34 -8.23 9.17
N ASP A 125 -13.45 -7.53 9.05
CA ASP A 125 -14.33 -7.63 7.87
C ASP A 125 -13.61 -7.19 6.58
N MET A 126 -12.79 -6.13 6.65
CA MET A 126 -11.94 -5.68 5.54
C MET A 126 -10.91 -6.75 5.16
N LEU A 127 -10.19 -7.32 6.13
CA LEU A 127 -9.22 -8.40 5.88
C LEU A 127 -9.90 -9.66 5.32
N ASN A 128 -11.11 -9.97 5.76
CA ASN A 128 -11.89 -11.07 5.19
C ASN A 128 -12.37 -10.76 3.76
N ALA A 129 -12.73 -9.52 3.46
CA ALA A 129 -13.10 -9.11 2.11
C ALA A 129 -11.91 -9.22 1.13
N LEU A 130 -10.69 -8.87 1.56
CA LEU A 130 -9.46 -9.13 0.81
C LEU A 130 -9.28 -10.62 0.51
N ARG A 131 -9.44 -11.49 1.54
CA ARG A 131 -9.36 -12.93 1.40
C ARG A 131 -10.41 -13.50 0.44
N GLN A 132 -11.63 -12.95 0.43
CA GLN A 132 -12.75 -13.41 -0.39
C GLN A 132 -12.81 -12.79 -1.79
N ALA A 133 -11.94 -11.83 -2.10
CA ALA A 133 -11.88 -11.22 -3.41
C ALA A 133 -11.69 -12.30 -4.50
N ASP A 134 -12.50 -12.21 -5.57
CA ASP A 134 -12.41 -13.18 -6.66
C ASP A 134 -11.18 -12.94 -7.54
N VAL A 135 -10.12 -13.68 -7.26
CA VAL A 135 -8.88 -13.71 -8.04
C VAL A 135 -8.78 -14.96 -8.93
N SER A 136 -9.89 -15.65 -9.19
CA SER A 136 -9.89 -16.91 -9.96
C SER A 136 -9.42 -16.76 -11.40
N LYS A 137 -9.62 -15.58 -11.98
CA LYS A 137 -9.21 -15.25 -13.36
C LYS A 137 -7.76 -14.79 -13.47
N ASN A 138 -7.10 -14.54 -12.36
CA ASN A 138 -5.73 -14.06 -12.27
C ASN A 138 -4.76 -15.25 -12.19
N THR A 139 -3.49 -15.01 -12.48
CA THR A 139 -2.46 -16.07 -12.45
C THR A 139 -1.22 -15.61 -11.68
N GLY A 140 -0.40 -16.57 -11.24
CA GLY A 140 0.84 -16.31 -10.53
C GLY A 140 0.66 -15.83 -9.09
N TYR A 141 1.78 -15.57 -8.44
CA TYR A 141 1.91 -15.13 -7.05
C TYR A 141 2.87 -13.94 -6.94
N GLY A 142 2.86 -13.25 -5.80
CA GLY A 142 3.66 -12.07 -5.57
C GLY A 142 3.06 -10.84 -6.22
N TYR A 143 3.87 -9.81 -6.39
CA TYR A 143 3.44 -8.55 -7.01
C TYR A 143 2.93 -8.82 -8.44
N TRP A 144 1.75 -8.31 -8.74
CA TRP A 144 1.16 -8.46 -10.08
C TRP A 144 1.34 -7.18 -10.90
N ASN A 145 1.37 -7.33 -12.22
CA ASN A 145 1.48 -6.26 -13.20
C ASN A 145 0.11 -5.75 -13.67
N LYS A 146 0.08 -4.79 -14.58
CA LYS A 146 -1.15 -4.23 -15.17
C LYS A 146 -2.06 -5.28 -15.85
N ASP A 147 -1.53 -6.45 -16.20
CA ASP A 147 -2.28 -7.56 -16.80
C ASP A 147 -2.76 -8.56 -15.74
N GLU A 148 -2.61 -8.21 -14.45
CA GLU A 148 -3.02 -9.00 -13.27
C GLU A 148 -2.31 -10.37 -13.18
N VAL A 149 -1.07 -10.44 -13.65
CA VAL A 149 -0.23 -11.62 -13.59
C VAL A 149 0.83 -11.44 -12.51
N GLY A 150 0.83 -12.34 -11.51
CA GLY A 150 1.85 -12.40 -10.48
C GLY A 150 3.19 -12.88 -11.05
N GLN A 151 4.27 -12.43 -10.47
CA GLN A 151 5.64 -12.62 -10.98
C GLN A 151 6.19 -14.03 -10.77
N TYR A 152 5.60 -14.82 -9.86
CA TYR A 152 6.11 -16.13 -9.43
C TYR A 152 5.12 -17.25 -9.69
N SER A 153 5.62 -18.46 -9.86
CA SER A 153 4.81 -19.64 -10.11
C SER A 153 4.14 -20.21 -8.84
N SER A 154 4.71 -19.91 -7.66
CA SER A 154 4.18 -20.33 -6.36
C SER A 154 4.37 -19.24 -5.30
N TRP A 155 3.59 -19.31 -4.23
CA TRP A 155 3.76 -18.44 -3.06
C TRP A 155 5.14 -18.64 -2.41
N ARG A 156 5.57 -19.90 -2.36
CA ARG A 156 6.89 -20.26 -1.87
C ARG A 156 8.01 -19.58 -2.65
N ASP A 157 7.95 -19.58 -3.99
CA ASP A 157 8.97 -18.93 -4.82
C ASP A 157 9.05 -17.42 -4.54
N PHE A 158 7.91 -16.78 -4.36
CA PHE A 158 7.86 -15.36 -3.96
C PHE A 158 8.54 -15.14 -2.60
N LEU A 159 8.19 -15.93 -1.58
CA LEU A 159 8.79 -15.79 -0.25
C LEU A 159 10.31 -15.97 -0.27
N LEU A 160 10.81 -16.89 -1.07
CA LEU A 160 12.25 -17.19 -1.17
C LEU A 160 13.02 -16.16 -1.99
N ALA A 161 12.33 -15.36 -2.82
CA ALA A 161 12.95 -14.31 -3.62
C ALA A 161 13.45 -13.13 -2.77
N VAL A 162 13.04 -13.01 -1.50
CA VAL A 162 13.54 -11.96 -0.58
C VAL A 162 15.06 -11.90 -0.47
N GLY A 163 15.74 -13.03 -0.71
CA GLY A 163 17.20 -13.13 -0.68
C GLY A 163 17.91 -12.59 -1.92
N VAL A 164 17.20 -12.22 -2.97
CA VAL A 164 17.79 -11.80 -4.24
C VAL A 164 17.88 -10.29 -4.31
N ASP A 165 19.09 -9.78 -4.56
CA ASP A 165 19.35 -8.34 -4.78
C ASP A 165 19.30 -8.05 -6.28
N GLU A 166 18.08 -7.79 -6.78
CA GLU A 166 17.85 -7.61 -8.22
C GLU A 166 18.40 -6.28 -8.71
N PRO A 167 19.24 -6.27 -9.79
CA PRO A 167 19.83 -5.03 -10.33
C PRO A 167 18.81 -3.98 -10.77
N THR A 168 17.60 -4.39 -11.13
CA THR A 168 16.53 -3.52 -11.57
C THR A 168 15.62 -3.03 -10.44
N SER A 169 15.84 -3.51 -9.20
CA SER A 169 15.07 -3.09 -8.04
C SER A 169 15.38 -1.66 -7.64
N LYS A 170 14.36 -0.92 -7.19
CA LYS A 170 14.51 0.43 -6.59
C LYS A 170 15.45 0.44 -5.37
N ILE A 171 15.63 -0.71 -4.72
CA ILE A 171 16.47 -0.88 -3.54
C ILE A 171 17.72 -1.74 -3.83
N HIS A 172 18.14 -1.82 -5.10
CA HIS A 172 19.35 -2.56 -5.47
C HIS A 172 20.59 -2.11 -4.69
N GLY A 173 21.48 -3.05 -4.36
CA GLY A 173 22.69 -2.82 -3.56
C GLY A 173 22.46 -2.98 -2.05
N TRP A 174 21.27 -3.40 -1.61
CA TRP A 174 20.95 -3.58 -0.21
C TRP A 174 21.81 -4.65 0.48
N ARG A 175 22.20 -5.72 -0.23
CA ARG A 175 23.07 -6.77 0.35
C ARG A 175 24.44 -6.24 0.74
N GLU A 176 25.07 -5.45 -0.12
CA GLU A 176 26.36 -4.82 0.16
C GLU A 176 26.24 -3.83 1.32
N SER A 177 25.20 -2.99 1.29
CA SER A 177 24.90 -2.05 2.38
C SER A 177 24.69 -2.77 3.72
N LEU A 178 23.97 -3.90 3.72
CA LEU A 178 23.74 -4.69 4.92
C LEU A 178 25.03 -5.37 5.40
N ALA A 179 25.84 -5.91 4.50
CA ALA A 179 27.11 -6.56 4.85
C ALA A 179 28.09 -5.60 5.54
N THR A 180 28.06 -4.30 5.20
CA THR A 180 28.90 -3.25 5.78
C THR A 180 28.25 -2.57 6.99
N SER A 181 26.99 -2.90 7.33
CA SER A 181 26.29 -2.34 8.50
C SER A 181 26.78 -2.96 9.81
N PRO A 182 26.55 -2.29 10.96
CA PRO A 182 26.87 -2.87 12.29
C PRO A 182 26.16 -4.18 12.60
N GLN A 183 24.97 -4.41 12.01
CA GLN A 183 24.20 -5.65 12.17
C GLN A 183 24.75 -6.80 11.32
N GLY A 184 25.45 -6.47 10.22
CA GLY A 184 26.01 -7.43 9.29
C GLY A 184 24.97 -8.23 8.52
N ILE A 185 25.45 -9.01 7.54
CA ILE A 185 24.60 -9.88 6.70
C ILE A 185 24.18 -11.17 7.40
N GLU A 186 24.93 -11.60 8.42
CA GLU A 186 24.73 -12.91 9.07
C GLU A 186 23.34 -13.09 9.69
N PHE A 187 22.78 -12.02 10.26
CA PHE A 187 21.42 -12.07 10.81
C PHE A 187 20.40 -12.31 9.69
N PHE A 188 20.54 -11.60 8.58
CA PHE A 188 19.65 -11.74 7.42
C PHE A 188 19.72 -13.18 6.85
N GLU A 189 20.93 -13.71 6.66
CA GLU A 189 21.12 -15.06 6.15
C GLU A 189 20.53 -16.13 7.06
N ARG A 190 20.71 -16.01 8.38
CA ARG A 190 20.08 -16.89 9.35
C ARG A 190 18.55 -16.83 9.30
N MET A 191 17.96 -15.62 9.12
CA MET A 191 16.51 -15.49 8.98
C MET A 191 16.02 -16.06 7.65
N THR A 192 16.77 -15.91 6.58
CA THR A 192 16.48 -16.50 5.27
C THR A 192 16.47 -18.02 5.32
N GLU A 193 17.42 -18.65 6.02
CA GLU A 193 17.42 -20.13 6.22
C GLU A 193 16.19 -20.59 7.02
N LYS A 194 15.80 -19.84 8.05
CA LYS A 194 14.55 -20.11 8.77
C LYS A 194 13.33 -19.98 7.87
N LEU A 195 13.29 -18.92 7.03
CA LEU A 195 12.22 -18.71 6.06
C LEU A 195 12.13 -19.88 5.06
N LYS A 196 13.26 -20.40 4.55
CA LYS A 196 13.28 -21.56 3.65
C LYS A 196 12.59 -22.77 4.26
N THR A 197 12.85 -23.04 5.55
CA THR A 197 12.22 -24.15 6.27
C THR A 197 10.70 -23.93 6.39
N LEU A 198 10.27 -22.74 6.81
CA LEU A 198 8.85 -22.42 7.00
C LEU A 198 8.09 -22.36 5.67
N ALA A 199 8.71 -21.80 4.63
CA ALA A 199 8.09 -21.69 3.31
C ALA A 199 7.84 -23.08 2.65
N SER A 200 8.54 -24.13 3.08
CA SER A 200 8.26 -25.49 2.60
C SER A 200 6.92 -26.06 3.10
N GLU A 201 6.39 -25.51 4.18
CA GLU A 201 5.13 -25.89 4.81
C GLU A 201 4.04 -24.82 4.62
N SER A 202 4.33 -23.74 3.84
CA SER A 202 3.40 -22.64 3.66
C SER A 202 2.16 -23.07 2.86
N TYR A 203 1.03 -22.45 3.19
CA TYR A 203 -0.21 -22.59 2.43
C TYR A 203 -0.06 -21.94 1.05
N GLU A 204 -0.40 -22.67 0.01
CA GLU A 204 -0.36 -22.18 -1.38
C GLU A 204 -1.70 -21.56 -1.83
N GLY A 205 -2.46 -20.98 -0.90
CA GLY A 205 -3.65 -20.22 -1.23
C GLY A 205 -3.32 -18.94 -1.98
N ARG A 206 -4.21 -18.55 -2.89
CA ARG A 206 -4.06 -17.34 -3.66
C ARG A 206 -5.22 -16.40 -3.40
N HIS A 207 -4.94 -15.35 -2.68
CA HIS A 207 -5.86 -14.30 -2.28
C HIS A 207 -5.32 -12.93 -2.69
N LEU A 208 -6.17 -11.93 -2.69
CA LEU A 208 -5.74 -10.54 -2.81
C LEU A 208 -5.08 -10.10 -1.51
N VAL A 209 -3.88 -9.55 -1.59
CA VAL A 209 -3.09 -9.06 -0.47
C VAL A 209 -2.69 -7.62 -0.76
N HIS A 210 -2.91 -6.72 0.20
CA HIS A 210 -2.57 -5.31 0.04
C HIS A 210 -1.10 -5.02 0.31
N THR A 211 -0.52 -5.68 1.31
CA THR A 211 0.86 -5.59 1.80
C THR A 211 1.23 -4.36 2.64
N ASP A 212 0.45 -3.29 2.59
CA ASP A 212 0.86 -1.98 3.12
C ASP A 212 -0.27 -1.26 3.89
N LEU A 213 -1.13 -2.02 4.59
CA LEU A 213 -2.32 -1.47 5.26
C LEU A 213 -2.01 -0.51 6.41
N LEU A 214 -0.87 -0.66 7.12
CA LEU A 214 -0.45 0.16 8.27
C LEU A 214 0.61 1.23 7.90
N HIS A 215 0.43 1.90 6.76
CA HIS A 215 1.25 3.03 6.35
C HIS A 215 0.37 4.18 5.86
N PHE A 216 -0.67 4.52 6.66
CA PHE A 216 -1.63 5.57 6.34
C PHE A 216 -2.41 5.29 5.05
N ASN A 217 -2.83 4.04 4.88
CA ASN A 217 -3.55 3.56 3.69
C ASN A 217 -4.98 3.09 3.98
N VAL A 218 -5.41 3.14 5.25
CA VAL A 218 -6.76 2.77 5.66
C VAL A 218 -7.42 3.95 6.38
N LEU A 219 -8.52 4.44 5.82
CA LEU A 219 -9.34 5.49 6.42
C LEU A 219 -10.56 4.88 7.11
N ALA A 220 -10.94 5.45 8.23
CA ALA A 220 -12.13 5.08 8.98
C ALA A 220 -13.03 6.29 9.26
N GLU A 221 -14.33 6.07 9.19
CA GLU A 221 -15.36 7.05 9.53
C GLU A 221 -16.57 6.34 10.13
N ASN A 222 -17.14 6.88 11.21
CA ASN A 222 -18.35 6.33 11.86
C ASN A 222 -18.23 4.83 12.21
N ASN A 223 -17.10 4.40 12.76
CA ASN A 223 -16.75 3.01 13.11
C ASN A 223 -16.79 2.02 11.93
N LYS A 224 -16.54 2.49 10.72
CA LYS A 224 -16.42 1.67 9.51
C LYS A 224 -15.16 2.05 8.76
N ILE A 225 -14.64 1.13 7.96
CA ILE A 225 -13.63 1.48 6.97
C ILE A 225 -14.31 2.31 5.88
N SER A 226 -13.78 3.49 5.61
CA SER A 226 -14.29 4.41 4.58
C SER A 226 -13.48 4.40 3.30
N ALA A 227 -12.19 4.03 3.37
CA ALA A 227 -11.36 3.77 2.20
C ALA A 227 -10.15 2.89 2.51
N VAL A 228 -9.73 2.11 1.51
CA VAL A 228 -8.42 1.45 1.43
C VAL A 228 -7.75 1.94 0.16
N ILE A 229 -6.59 2.58 0.30
CA ILE A 229 -5.88 3.31 -0.77
C ILE A 229 -4.45 2.80 -0.94
N ASP A 230 -3.80 3.19 -2.03
CA ASP A 230 -2.40 2.88 -2.36
C ASP A 230 -2.12 1.39 -2.58
N TRP A 231 -2.67 0.89 -3.68
CA TRP A 231 -2.56 -0.51 -4.10
C TRP A 231 -1.29 -0.81 -4.93
N GLY A 232 -0.39 0.14 -5.04
CA GLY A 232 0.85 0.02 -5.83
C GLY A 232 1.66 -1.24 -5.51
N ASN A 233 1.64 -1.70 -4.25
CA ASN A 233 2.32 -2.88 -3.76
C ASN A 233 1.43 -4.13 -3.66
N ALA A 234 0.18 -4.08 -4.14
CA ALA A 234 -0.71 -5.23 -4.06
C ALA A 234 -0.16 -6.47 -4.76
N MET A 235 -0.46 -7.65 -4.21
CA MET A 235 0.00 -8.93 -4.70
C MET A 235 -1.05 -10.03 -4.57
N TYR A 236 -0.75 -11.21 -5.12
CA TYR A 236 -1.49 -12.44 -4.89
C TYR A 236 -0.68 -13.39 -4.02
N GLY A 237 -1.28 -13.88 -2.94
CA GLY A 237 -0.59 -14.76 -2.00
C GLY A 237 -1.46 -15.22 -0.85
N ASP A 238 -0.80 -15.65 0.21
CA ASP A 238 -1.48 -16.04 1.45
C ASP A 238 -2.08 -14.81 2.14
N PHE A 239 -3.39 -14.84 2.41
CA PHE A 239 -4.10 -13.77 3.10
C PHE A 239 -3.54 -13.44 4.50
N LEU A 240 -2.86 -14.40 5.14
CA LEU A 240 -2.21 -14.18 6.43
C LEU A 240 -1.06 -13.17 6.35
N TYR A 241 -0.60 -12.83 5.15
CA TYR A 241 0.46 -11.84 4.98
C TYR A 241 0.06 -10.46 5.50
N ASP A 242 -1.18 -10.01 5.24
CA ASP A 242 -1.67 -8.73 5.77
C ASP A 242 -1.84 -8.77 7.30
N PHE A 243 -2.25 -9.90 7.89
CA PHE A 243 -2.24 -10.07 9.35
C PHE A 243 -0.83 -10.02 9.94
N ALA A 244 0.14 -10.64 9.26
CA ALA A 244 1.53 -10.58 9.66
C ALA A 244 2.08 -9.15 9.61
N ASN A 245 1.72 -8.37 8.59
CA ASN A 245 2.05 -6.95 8.50
C ASN A 245 1.45 -6.13 9.64
N PHE A 246 0.17 -6.33 9.99
CA PHE A 246 -0.42 -5.69 11.16
C PHE A 246 0.38 -6.00 12.44
N THR A 247 0.77 -7.26 12.64
CA THR A 247 1.56 -7.66 13.81
C THR A 247 2.96 -7.04 13.78
N PHE A 248 3.61 -7.02 12.63
CA PHE A 248 4.98 -6.54 12.47
C PHE A 248 5.09 -5.02 12.67
N TRP A 249 4.15 -4.24 12.08
CA TRP A 249 4.20 -2.78 12.13
C TRP A 249 3.46 -2.17 13.31
N SER A 250 2.55 -2.90 13.96
CA SER A 250 1.77 -2.39 15.09
C SER A 250 2.61 -1.80 16.24
N PRO A 251 3.85 -2.27 16.55
CA PRO A 251 4.65 -1.64 17.59
C PRO A 251 4.97 -0.15 17.36
N LEU A 252 4.88 0.32 16.10
CA LEU A 252 5.04 1.74 15.77
C LEU A 252 3.78 2.58 16.05
N HIS A 253 2.63 1.93 16.32
CA HIS A 253 1.33 2.56 16.49
C HIS A 253 0.72 2.19 17.86
N PRO A 254 0.84 3.04 18.89
CA PRO A 254 0.50 2.71 20.29
C PRO A 254 -0.94 2.21 20.52
N SER A 255 -1.90 2.65 19.72
CA SER A 255 -3.30 2.19 19.80
C SER A 255 -3.50 0.82 19.13
N ILE A 256 -2.79 0.54 18.06
CA ILE A 256 -2.92 -0.68 17.26
C ILE A 256 -2.15 -1.86 17.87
N GLN A 257 -0.98 -1.60 18.49
CA GLN A 257 -0.10 -2.64 19.06
C GLN A 257 -0.73 -3.47 20.19
N LYS A 258 -1.77 -2.94 20.84
CA LYS A 258 -2.46 -3.64 21.95
C LYS A 258 -3.42 -4.72 21.47
N ILE A 259 -3.70 -4.79 20.19
CA ILE A 259 -4.58 -5.77 19.58
C ILE A 259 -3.79 -7.04 19.24
N ASP A 260 -4.29 -8.20 19.68
CA ASP A 260 -3.74 -9.51 19.28
C ASP A 260 -4.20 -9.89 17.86
N TRP A 261 -3.50 -9.36 16.86
CA TRP A 261 -3.84 -9.58 15.45
C TRP A 261 -3.67 -11.04 15.03
N LEU A 262 -2.64 -11.73 15.50
CA LEU A 262 -2.44 -13.15 15.19
C LEU A 262 -3.49 -14.04 15.85
N GLY A 263 -3.86 -13.75 17.11
CA GLY A 263 -4.97 -14.45 17.76
C GLY A 263 -6.29 -14.26 17.03
N LYS A 264 -6.50 -13.08 16.42
CA LYS A 264 -7.70 -12.81 15.61
C LYS A 264 -7.67 -13.51 14.26
N ALA A 265 -6.51 -13.78 13.67
CA ALA A 265 -6.41 -14.56 12.43
C ALA A 265 -7.00 -15.97 12.57
N ASN A 266 -6.99 -16.56 13.77
CA ASN A 266 -7.59 -17.87 14.04
C ASN A 266 -9.12 -17.92 13.84
N GLN A 267 -9.77 -16.77 13.68
CA GLN A 267 -11.22 -16.70 13.38
C GLN A 267 -11.52 -17.01 11.91
N PHE A 268 -10.51 -17.03 11.06
CA PHE A 268 -10.65 -17.32 9.63
C PHE A 268 -10.28 -18.78 9.36
N PRO A 269 -11.17 -19.57 8.75
CA PRO A 269 -10.82 -20.94 8.34
C PRO A 269 -9.73 -20.91 7.25
N LEU A 270 -8.74 -21.77 7.41
CA LEU A 270 -7.71 -22.04 6.39
C LEU A 270 -8.30 -22.77 5.20
#